data_f7c31991db0de756c0851f347c868147
#
_entry.id   f7c31991db0de756c0851f347c868147
#
_cell.length_a   1.000
_cell.length_b   1.000
_cell.length_c   1.000
_cell.angle_alpha   90.00
_cell.angle_beta   90.00
_cell.angle_gamma   90.00
#
_symmetry.space_group_name_H-M   'P 1'
#
loop_
_entity.id
_entity.type
_entity.pdbx_description
1 polymer ?
#
loop_
_entity_poly.entity_id
_entity_poly.type
_entity_poly.pdbx_seq_one_letter_code
_entity_poly.pdbx_strand_id
1 'polypeptide(L)'
;MNKPGTWISFVIIHVIFMGVWGALIELPEKNGFPATLGYVVWALTMIPATIVAMIINKWKLDYDKRSVLYGCLSGLLGAAGQLVLFYTLKTAPAYLVFPILSLTPVVTILLAVLFLKESTGMIGWAGIGIAILAIFLLSYVPPDNASASGYLWIILTIIPLVAWGAQGFVMRFANDTMKAESIFFYMTISSLALIPVALWMTDFSKPINYGLNGPYLAAGIQILNSFGALCLVYAFRYGKAIIIAPMTTALSPVLTVIISLIIYAVIPHIITVAGIALAILSALLMGNAESKMEKKTDIKAPKSALIK
;
A
#
# COMPACT_ATOMS: atom_id res chain seq x y z
N MET A 1 9.68 -13.70 -21.22
CA MET A 1 10.57 -12.58 -20.82
C MET A 1 9.73 -11.33 -20.66
N ASN A 2 9.72 -10.73 -19.48
CA ASN A 2 8.98 -9.49 -19.25
C ASN A 2 9.74 -8.33 -19.91
N LYS A 3 9.00 -7.41 -20.53
CA LYS A 3 9.62 -6.20 -21.10
C LYS A 3 10.20 -5.36 -19.96
N PRO A 4 11.41 -4.77 -20.12
CA PRO A 4 11.95 -3.82 -19.16
C PRO A 4 10.90 -2.73 -18.82
N GLY A 5 10.75 -2.39 -17.55
CA GLY A 5 9.81 -1.35 -17.12
C GLY A 5 8.34 -1.80 -16.93
N THR A 6 8.02 -3.09 -17.07
CA THR A 6 6.65 -3.61 -16.84
C THR A 6 6.11 -3.22 -15.46
N TRP A 7 6.96 -3.20 -14.43
CA TRP A 7 6.59 -2.80 -13.07
C TRP A 7 6.09 -1.35 -12.97
N ILE A 8 6.58 -0.44 -13.84
CA ILE A 8 6.18 0.99 -13.84
C ILE A 8 4.69 1.13 -14.13
N SER A 9 4.17 0.37 -15.11
CA SER A 9 2.74 0.39 -15.45
C SER A 9 1.87 0.00 -14.26
N PHE A 10 2.27 -1.04 -13.51
CA PHE A 10 1.55 -1.46 -12.32
C PHE A 10 1.66 -0.45 -11.17
N VAL A 11 2.82 0.21 -11.01
CA VAL A 11 3.00 1.30 -10.04
C VAL A 11 2.08 2.48 -10.40
N ILE A 12 2.02 2.90 -11.65
CA ILE A 12 1.16 4.02 -12.08
C ILE A 12 -0.31 3.70 -11.81
N ILE A 13 -0.79 2.51 -12.18
CA ILE A 13 -2.18 2.09 -11.94
C ILE A 13 -2.47 2.03 -10.45
N HIS A 14 -1.56 1.46 -9.65
CA HIS A 14 -1.67 1.43 -8.19
C HIS A 14 -1.78 2.85 -7.62
N VAL A 15 -0.89 3.77 -8.01
CA VAL A 15 -0.88 5.16 -7.54
C VAL A 15 -2.19 5.87 -7.88
N ILE A 16 -2.73 5.67 -9.09
CA ILE A 16 -4.02 6.25 -9.48
C ILE A 16 -5.13 5.73 -8.58
N PHE A 17 -5.25 4.42 -8.42
CA PHE A 17 -6.29 3.82 -7.60
C PHE A 17 -6.18 4.21 -6.14
N MET A 18 -4.97 4.18 -5.58
CA MET A 18 -4.73 4.53 -4.17
C MET A 18 -4.88 6.03 -3.93
N GLY A 19 -4.51 6.88 -4.90
CA GLY A 19 -4.70 8.31 -4.80
C GLY A 19 -6.18 8.72 -4.80
N VAL A 20 -6.99 8.13 -5.68
CA VAL A 20 -8.45 8.34 -5.68
C VAL A 20 -9.10 7.77 -4.42
N TRP A 21 -8.73 6.55 -4.05
CA TRP A 21 -9.19 5.93 -2.81
C TRP A 21 -8.87 6.80 -1.59
N GLY A 22 -7.63 7.29 -1.48
CA GLY A 22 -7.20 8.12 -0.34
C GLY A 22 -7.96 9.43 -0.23
N ALA A 23 -8.35 10.04 -1.36
CA ALA A 23 -9.14 11.27 -1.36
C ALA A 23 -10.60 11.05 -0.92
N LEU A 24 -11.14 9.85 -1.07
CA LEU A 24 -12.56 9.54 -0.86
C LEU A 24 -12.82 8.68 0.38
N ILE A 25 -11.79 8.06 0.98
CA ILE A 25 -11.96 7.02 2.03
C ILE A 25 -12.71 7.50 3.27
N GLU A 26 -12.61 8.78 3.61
CA GLU A 26 -13.30 9.35 4.77
C GLU A 26 -14.79 9.61 4.54
N LEU A 27 -15.25 9.64 3.28
CA LEU A 27 -16.64 10.01 2.97
C LEU A 27 -17.68 9.10 3.62
N PRO A 28 -17.54 7.75 3.60
CA PRO A 28 -18.49 6.88 4.28
C PRO A 28 -18.55 7.14 5.79
N GLU A 29 -17.39 7.36 6.43
CA GLU A 29 -17.32 7.63 7.88
C GLU A 29 -17.95 8.98 8.23
N LYS A 30 -17.68 10.03 7.47
CA LYS A 30 -18.35 11.34 7.60
C LYS A 30 -19.87 11.25 7.42
N ASN A 31 -20.34 10.25 6.67
CA ASN A 31 -21.77 9.96 6.49
C ASN A 31 -22.33 8.96 7.54
N GLY A 32 -21.59 8.66 8.60
CA GLY A 32 -22.05 7.79 9.70
C GLY A 32 -21.88 6.29 9.46
N PHE A 33 -20.98 5.89 8.55
CA PHE A 33 -20.63 4.48 8.35
C PHE A 33 -19.24 4.19 8.97
N PRO A 34 -19.15 3.42 10.08
CA PRO A 34 -17.92 3.26 10.84
C PRO A 34 -16.77 2.66 10.02
N ALA A 35 -15.54 3.13 10.24
CA ALA A 35 -14.32 2.65 9.56
C ALA A 35 -14.13 1.13 9.73
N THR A 36 -14.53 0.55 10.87
CA THR A 36 -14.49 -0.90 11.11
C THR A 36 -15.43 -1.69 10.19
N LEU A 37 -16.61 -1.16 9.87
CA LEU A 37 -17.48 -1.71 8.83
C LEU A 37 -16.95 -1.41 7.43
N GLY A 38 -16.26 -0.28 7.25
CA GLY A 38 -15.48 0.01 6.05
C GLY A 38 -14.43 -1.06 5.76
N TYR A 39 -13.79 -1.62 6.80
CA TYR A 39 -12.91 -2.79 6.67
C TYR A 39 -13.65 -4.03 6.15
N VAL A 40 -14.84 -4.32 6.68
CA VAL A 40 -15.65 -5.46 6.22
C VAL A 40 -15.97 -5.32 4.72
N VAL A 41 -16.39 -4.13 4.30
CA VAL A 41 -16.66 -3.83 2.89
C VAL A 41 -15.39 -3.98 2.04
N TRP A 42 -14.24 -3.48 2.52
CA TRP A 42 -12.96 -3.65 1.85
C TRP A 42 -12.60 -5.13 1.65
N ALA A 43 -12.68 -5.95 2.69
CA ALA A 43 -12.41 -7.37 2.59
C ALA A 43 -13.31 -8.07 1.56
N LEU A 44 -14.60 -7.69 1.51
CA LEU A 44 -15.54 -8.21 0.51
C LEU A 44 -15.21 -7.73 -0.91
N THR A 45 -14.76 -6.47 -1.09
CA THR A 45 -14.37 -5.94 -2.41
C THR A 45 -13.06 -6.54 -2.94
N MET A 46 -12.27 -7.22 -2.12
CA MET A 46 -11.14 -8.02 -2.60
C MET A 46 -11.59 -9.25 -3.40
N ILE A 47 -12.80 -9.76 -3.19
CA ILE A 47 -13.33 -10.94 -3.90
C ILE A 47 -13.38 -10.71 -5.42
N PRO A 48 -14.04 -9.67 -5.96
CA PRO A 48 -14.05 -9.43 -7.41
C PRO A 48 -12.63 -9.23 -7.99
N ALA A 49 -11.73 -8.54 -7.29
CA ALA A 49 -10.35 -8.39 -7.73
C ALA A 49 -9.61 -9.75 -7.77
N THR A 50 -9.88 -10.62 -6.79
CA THR A 50 -9.35 -11.99 -6.75
C THR A 50 -9.92 -12.84 -7.89
N ILE A 51 -11.22 -12.73 -8.19
CA ILE A 51 -11.81 -13.43 -9.33
C ILE A 51 -11.11 -13.03 -10.62
N VAL A 52 -10.88 -11.73 -10.85
CA VAL A 52 -10.12 -11.25 -12.02
C VAL A 52 -8.71 -11.84 -12.05
N ALA A 53 -7.99 -11.81 -10.93
CA ALA A 53 -6.66 -12.40 -10.83
C ALA A 53 -6.68 -13.91 -11.16
N MET A 54 -7.64 -14.66 -10.62
CA MET A 54 -7.77 -16.10 -10.85
C MET A 54 -8.17 -16.43 -12.29
N ILE A 55 -9.00 -15.62 -12.95
CA ILE A 55 -9.30 -15.75 -14.38
C ILE A 55 -8.02 -15.57 -15.22
N ILE A 56 -7.21 -14.53 -14.94
CA ILE A 56 -5.92 -14.28 -15.60
C ILE A 56 -5.00 -15.49 -15.44
N ASN A 57 -4.96 -16.08 -14.26
CA ASN A 57 -4.16 -17.28 -13.97
C ASN A 57 -4.84 -18.60 -14.39
N LYS A 58 -5.95 -18.57 -15.12
CA LYS A 58 -6.70 -19.75 -15.55
C LYS A 58 -7.08 -20.66 -14.37
N TRP A 59 -7.46 -20.08 -13.24
CA TRP A 59 -7.84 -20.75 -12.00
C TRP A 59 -6.76 -21.68 -11.43
N LYS A 60 -5.49 -21.46 -11.77
CA LYS A 60 -4.36 -22.22 -11.21
C LYS A 60 -3.89 -21.52 -9.94
N LEU A 61 -3.96 -22.23 -8.83
CA LEU A 61 -3.52 -21.75 -7.52
C LEU A 61 -2.25 -22.50 -7.10
N ASP A 62 -1.26 -21.77 -6.62
CA ASP A 62 -0.09 -22.35 -5.97
C ASP A 62 -0.49 -22.70 -4.52
N TYR A 63 -0.55 -23.99 -4.17
CA TYR A 63 -1.08 -24.47 -2.89
C TYR A 63 -0.08 -25.29 -2.06
N ASP A 64 1.18 -25.27 -2.44
CA ASP A 64 2.24 -25.84 -1.61
C ASP A 64 2.36 -25.10 -0.27
N LYS A 65 2.89 -25.76 0.76
CA LYS A 65 2.95 -25.22 2.13
C LYS A 65 3.63 -23.83 2.21
N ARG A 66 4.64 -23.57 1.38
CA ARG A 66 5.35 -22.29 1.35
C ARG A 66 4.47 -21.20 0.75
N SER A 67 3.80 -21.49 -0.37
CA SER A 67 2.90 -20.55 -1.03
C SER A 67 1.73 -20.15 -0.11
N VAL A 68 1.10 -21.11 0.54
CA VAL A 68 0.04 -20.84 1.52
C VAL A 68 0.57 -19.98 2.67
N LEU A 69 1.73 -20.36 3.24
CA LEU A 69 2.33 -19.62 4.37
C LEU A 69 2.64 -18.17 4.01
N TYR A 70 3.38 -17.92 2.93
CA TYR A 70 3.79 -16.56 2.56
C TYR A 70 2.61 -15.73 2.04
N GLY A 71 1.69 -16.33 1.31
CA GLY A 71 0.48 -15.66 0.86
C GLY A 71 -0.41 -15.23 2.03
N CYS A 72 -0.70 -16.15 2.97
CA CYS A 72 -1.47 -15.83 4.18
C CYS A 72 -0.72 -14.83 5.09
N LEU A 73 0.61 -14.96 5.24
CA LEU A 73 1.40 -14.03 6.02
C LEU A 73 1.32 -12.61 5.45
N SER A 74 1.45 -12.47 4.12
CA SER A 74 1.28 -11.18 3.45
C SER A 74 -0.11 -10.59 3.70
N GLY A 75 -1.15 -11.41 3.61
CA GLY A 75 -2.52 -10.98 3.88
C GLY A 75 -2.76 -10.58 5.33
N LEU A 76 -2.30 -11.39 6.28
CA LEU A 76 -2.45 -11.12 7.72
C LEU A 76 -1.71 -9.86 8.14
N LEU A 77 -0.47 -9.65 7.66
CA LEU A 77 0.30 -8.45 7.97
C LEU A 77 -0.43 -7.19 7.50
N GLY A 78 -1.01 -7.20 6.30
CA GLY A 78 -1.79 -6.08 5.78
C GLY A 78 -3.07 -5.85 6.56
N ALA A 79 -3.88 -6.88 6.70
CA ALA A 79 -5.20 -6.81 7.28
C ALA A 79 -5.19 -6.55 8.81
N ALA A 80 -4.29 -7.20 9.55
CA ALA A 80 -4.12 -6.97 10.97
C ALA A 80 -3.55 -5.57 11.25
N GLY A 81 -2.58 -5.11 10.44
CA GLY A 81 -2.06 -3.75 10.51
C GLY A 81 -3.17 -2.71 10.36
N GLN A 82 -4.10 -2.94 9.42
CA GLN A 82 -5.26 -2.05 9.20
C GLN A 82 -6.19 -2.00 10.41
N LEU A 83 -6.49 -3.14 11.04
CA LEU A 83 -7.34 -3.18 12.23
C LEU A 83 -6.69 -2.50 13.43
N VAL A 84 -5.38 -2.73 13.65
CA VAL A 84 -4.65 -2.06 14.72
C VAL A 84 -4.60 -0.55 14.49
N LEU A 85 -4.44 -0.08 13.24
CA LEU A 85 -4.52 1.35 12.92
C LEU A 85 -5.87 1.96 13.34
N PHE A 86 -6.99 1.29 13.03
CA PHE A 86 -8.31 1.79 13.45
C PHE A 86 -8.42 1.92 14.97
N TYR A 87 -7.84 0.98 15.71
CA TYR A 87 -7.78 1.08 17.16
C TYR A 87 -6.87 2.21 17.63
N THR A 88 -5.72 2.39 17.00
CA THR A 88 -4.76 3.46 17.31
C THR A 88 -5.41 4.85 17.16
N LEU A 89 -6.16 5.07 16.09
CA LEU A 89 -6.83 6.34 15.81
C LEU A 89 -7.95 6.68 16.82
N LYS A 90 -8.41 5.72 17.62
CA LYS A 90 -9.27 5.99 18.79
C LYS A 90 -8.49 6.52 20.00
N THR A 91 -7.16 6.30 20.06
CA THR A 91 -6.32 6.61 21.23
C THR A 91 -5.41 7.81 20.99
N ALA A 92 -5.14 8.15 19.73
CA ALA A 92 -4.29 9.27 19.36
C ALA A 92 -4.77 9.92 18.05
N PRO A 93 -4.59 11.23 17.91
CA PRO A 93 -4.97 11.95 16.70
C PRO A 93 -4.09 11.55 15.50
N ALA A 94 -4.69 11.60 14.32
CA ALA A 94 -4.08 11.19 13.07
C ALA A 94 -2.75 11.91 12.77
N TYR A 95 -2.62 13.19 13.13
CA TYR A 95 -1.43 13.99 12.88
C TYR A 95 -0.17 13.51 13.63
N LEU A 96 -0.32 12.68 14.69
CA LEU A 96 0.77 12.02 15.38
C LEU A 96 1.05 10.62 14.80
N VAL A 97 0.00 9.91 14.40
CA VAL A 97 0.08 8.51 13.93
C VAL A 97 0.63 8.42 12.51
N PHE A 98 0.12 9.20 11.57
CA PHE A 98 0.49 9.08 10.15
C PHE A 98 1.95 9.41 9.84
N PRO A 99 2.60 10.41 10.46
CA PRO A 99 4.04 10.63 10.24
C PRO A 99 4.92 9.42 10.62
N ILE A 100 4.54 8.68 11.67
CA ILE A 100 5.25 7.46 12.06
C ILE A 100 4.98 6.35 11.02
N LEU A 101 3.73 6.15 10.62
CA LEU A 101 3.36 5.16 9.59
C LEU A 101 4.00 5.45 8.23
N SER A 102 4.28 6.71 7.94
CA SER A 102 4.96 7.09 6.69
C SER A 102 6.37 6.50 6.55
N LEU A 103 6.97 6.02 7.63
CA LEU A 103 8.24 5.29 7.64
C LEU A 103 8.12 3.82 7.21
N THR A 104 6.93 3.32 6.92
CA THR A 104 6.70 1.94 6.43
C THR A 104 7.68 1.50 5.33
N PRO A 105 8.00 2.31 4.30
CA PRO A 105 8.97 1.92 3.28
C PRO A 105 10.38 1.68 3.82
N VAL A 106 10.76 2.31 4.93
CA VAL A 106 12.07 2.09 5.55
C VAL A 106 12.20 0.65 6.03
N VAL A 107 11.14 0.11 6.65
CA VAL A 107 11.10 -1.30 7.07
C VAL A 107 11.20 -2.22 5.85
N THR A 108 10.43 -1.96 4.80
CA THR A 108 10.48 -2.75 3.55
C THR A 108 11.89 -2.73 2.94
N ILE A 109 12.52 -1.55 2.84
CA ILE A 109 13.86 -1.36 2.29
C ILE A 109 14.90 -2.13 3.12
N LEU A 110 14.87 -1.99 4.44
CA LEU A 110 15.80 -2.70 5.32
C LEU A 110 15.68 -4.21 5.14
N LEU A 111 14.47 -4.76 5.13
CA LEU A 111 14.26 -6.19 4.93
C LEU A 111 14.68 -6.64 3.52
N ALA A 112 14.38 -5.85 2.48
CA ALA A 112 14.77 -6.18 1.11
C ALA A 112 16.31 -6.15 0.91
N VAL A 113 17.01 -5.18 1.49
CA VAL A 113 18.47 -5.12 1.45
C VAL A 113 19.10 -6.29 2.20
N LEU A 114 18.62 -6.58 3.41
CA LEU A 114 19.21 -7.61 4.27
C LEU A 114 18.95 -9.04 3.75
N PHE A 115 17.72 -9.33 3.34
CA PHE A 115 17.30 -10.70 3.02
C PHE A 115 17.20 -10.99 1.53
N LEU A 116 16.76 -10.03 0.70
CA LEU A 116 16.69 -10.18 -0.75
C LEU A 116 17.99 -9.72 -1.46
N LYS A 117 18.90 -9.07 -0.69
CA LYS A 117 20.13 -8.47 -1.22
C LYS A 117 19.87 -7.51 -2.39
N GLU A 118 18.71 -6.86 -2.37
CA GLU A 118 18.37 -5.86 -3.37
C GLU A 118 19.25 -4.62 -3.20
N SER A 119 19.68 -4.05 -4.32
CA SER A 119 20.47 -2.83 -4.35
C SER A 119 20.12 -2.01 -5.57
N THR A 120 20.48 -0.74 -5.54
CA THR A 120 20.34 0.19 -6.67
C THR A 120 21.59 1.02 -6.82
N GLY A 121 21.71 1.80 -7.91
CA GLY A 121 22.83 2.73 -8.08
C GLY A 121 22.72 3.97 -7.19
N MET A 122 23.76 4.80 -7.15
CA MET A 122 23.81 6.02 -6.32
C MET A 122 22.60 6.94 -6.56
N ILE A 123 22.17 7.10 -7.82
CA ILE A 123 20.99 7.92 -8.17
C ILE A 123 19.72 7.30 -7.59
N GLY A 124 19.59 5.97 -7.59
CA GLY A 124 18.45 5.29 -6.98
C GLY A 124 18.43 5.47 -5.46
N TRP A 125 19.56 5.36 -4.78
CA TRP A 125 19.67 5.62 -3.34
C TRP A 125 19.36 7.08 -2.97
N ALA A 126 19.81 8.03 -3.78
CA ALA A 126 19.44 9.45 -3.61
C ALA A 126 17.92 9.63 -3.78
N GLY A 127 17.31 8.99 -4.78
CA GLY A 127 15.88 8.99 -4.98
C GLY A 127 15.11 8.42 -3.78
N ILE A 128 15.57 7.30 -3.20
CA ILE A 128 15.00 6.69 -1.98
C ILE A 128 15.06 7.68 -0.80
N GLY A 129 16.22 8.31 -0.56
CA GLY A 129 16.38 9.32 0.50
C GLY A 129 15.43 10.52 0.33
N ILE A 130 15.30 11.03 -0.90
CA ILE A 130 14.36 12.11 -1.23
C ILE A 130 12.90 11.63 -1.06
N ALA A 131 12.57 10.38 -1.42
CA ALA A 131 11.23 9.82 -1.22
C ALA A 131 10.86 9.79 0.26
N ILE A 132 11.75 9.32 1.12
CA ILE A 132 11.52 9.29 2.57
C ILE A 132 11.27 10.70 3.11
N LEU A 133 12.08 11.68 2.70
CA LEU A 133 11.87 13.09 3.08
C LEU A 133 10.53 13.62 2.56
N ALA A 134 10.17 13.32 1.31
CA ALA A 134 8.90 13.72 0.71
C ALA A 134 7.70 13.13 1.50
N ILE A 135 7.76 11.84 1.86
CA ILE A 135 6.74 11.17 2.64
C ILE A 135 6.52 11.86 3.99
N PHE A 136 7.62 12.24 4.66
CA PHE A 136 7.55 13.00 5.91
C PHE A 136 6.83 14.34 5.74
N LEU A 137 7.17 15.10 4.70
CA LEU A 137 6.54 16.39 4.42
C LEU A 137 5.06 16.24 4.01
N LEU A 138 4.72 15.19 3.26
CA LEU A 138 3.34 14.90 2.87
C LEU A 138 2.48 14.44 4.04
N SER A 139 3.10 13.83 5.05
CA SER A 139 2.42 13.38 6.27
C SER A 139 2.23 14.52 7.30
N TYR A 140 2.74 15.72 7.02
CA TYR A 140 2.58 16.86 7.91
C TYR A 140 1.11 17.28 8.00
N VAL A 141 0.57 17.22 9.21
CA VAL A 141 -0.74 17.77 9.56
C VAL A 141 -0.51 18.84 10.62
N PRO A 142 -1.04 20.07 10.45
CA PRO A 142 -0.93 21.10 11.47
C PRO A 142 -1.50 20.60 12.81
N PRO A 143 -0.83 20.87 13.94
CA PRO A 143 -1.31 20.46 15.25
C PRO A 143 -2.68 21.08 15.52
N ASP A 144 -3.65 20.28 15.90
CA ASP A 144 -4.90 20.72 16.50
C ASP A 144 -4.79 20.63 18.04
N ASN A 145 -5.83 21.04 18.76
CA ASN A 145 -5.84 21.02 20.23
C ASN A 145 -6.02 19.61 20.82
N ALA A 146 -6.04 18.57 20.00
CA ALA A 146 -6.17 17.20 20.46
C ALA A 146 -4.81 16.67 20.94
N SER A 147 -4.77 16.09 22.14
CA SER A 147 -3.58 15.50 22.74
C SER A 147 -3.74 13.98 22.86
N ALA A 148 -2.65 13.26 22.61
CA ALA A 148 -2.60 11.83 22.91
C ALA A 148 -2.39 11.60 24.39
N SER A 149 -3.06 10.61 24.98
CA SER A 149 -2.93 10.23 26.38
C SER A 149 -1.97 9.03 26.53
N GLY A 150 -0.92 9.20 27.34
CA GLY A 150 0.05 8.13 27.63
C GLY A 150 0.94 7.75 26.45
N TYR A 151 1.62 6.58 26.54
CA TYR A 151 2.57 6.09 25.52
C TYR A 151 2.03 4.90 24.71
N LEU A 152 0.86 4.38 25.06
CA LEU A 152 0.29 3.18 24.40
C LEU A 152 0.10 3.38 22.90
N TRP A 153 -0.32 4.57 22.48
CA TRP A 153 -0.54 4.89 21.07
C TRP A 153 0.72 4.77 20.22
N ILE A 154 1.92 5.02 20.80
CA ILE A 154 3.19 4.85 20.07
C ILE A 154 3.39 3.39 19.73
N ILE A 155 3.21 2.49 20.72
CA ILE A 155 3.34 1.05 20.52
C ILE A 155 2.33 0.57 19.49
N LEU A 156 1.07 1.03 19.62
CA LEU A 156 -0.01 0.70 18.67
C LEU A 156 0.27 1.22 17.26
N THR A 157 1.01 2.31 17.10
CA THR A 157 1.42 2.84 15.79
C THR A 157 2.59 2.05 15.20
N ILE A 158 3.53 1.59 16.03
CA ILE A 158 4.68 0.79 15.56
C ILE A 158 4.22 -0.58 15.00
N ILE A 159 3.16 -1.17 15.54
CA ILE A 159 2.65 -2.46 15.05
C ILE A 159 2.26 -2.39 13.56
N PRO A 160 1.35 -1.52 13.10
CA PRO A 160 1.02 -1.42 11.69
C PRO A 160 2.20 -0.91 10.83
N LEU A 161 3.07 -0.05 11.35
CA LEU A 161 4.31 0.36 10.67
C LEU A 161 5.15 -0.87 10.28
N VAL A 162 5.46 -1.73 11.25
CA VAL A 162 6.28 -2.93 11.02
C VAL A 162 5.51 -3.96 10.19
N ALA A 163 4.22 -4.15 10.46
CA ALA A 163 3.39 -5.11 9.74
C ALA A 163 3.31 -4.78 8.24
N TRP A 164 3.02 -3.55 7.88
CA TRP A 164 2.93 -3.14 6.47
C TRP A 164 4.30 -3.10 5.78
N GLY A 165 5.36 -2.69 6.50
CA GLY A 165 6.70 -2.76 5.95
C GLY A 165 7.16 -4.19 5.69
N ALA A 166 6.87 -5.10 6.61
CA ALA A 166 7.12 -6.53 6.44
C ALA A 166 6.22 -7.14 5.35
N GLN A 167 4.96 -6.69 5.20
CA GLN A 167 4.07 -7.10 4.13
C GLN A 167 4.69 -6.83 2.76
N GLY A 168 5.23 -5.62 2.53
CA GLY A 168 5.89 -5.27 1.26
C GLY A 168 7.06 -6.20 0.94
N PHE A 169 7.89 -6.51 1.94
CA PHE A 169 8.97 -7.48 1.81
C PHE A 169 8.45 -8.89 1.50
N VAL A 170 7.44 -9.37 2.25
CA VAL A 170 6.87 -10.72 2.06
C VAL A 170 6.22 -10.84 0.69
N MET A 171 5.49 -9.82 0.22
CA MET A 171 4.93 -9.82 -1.15
C MET A 171 6.03 -9.93 -2.21
N ARG A 172 7.13 -9.18 -2.06
CA ARG A 172 8.25 -9.26 -3.00
C ARG A 172 8.90 -10.63 -2.97
N PHE A 173 9.18 -11.15 -1.77
CA PHE A 173 9.77 -12.48 -1.57
C PHE A 173 8.87 -13.61 -2.12
N ALA A 174 7.57 -13.54 -1.83
CA ALA A 174 6.59 -14.52 -2.29
C ALA A 174 6.49 -14.56 -3.82
N ASN A 175 6.65 -13.42 -4.50
CA ASN A 175 6.65 -13.34 -5.94
C ASN A 175 7.82 -14.07 -6.63
N ASP A 176 8.87 -14.42 -5.89
CA ASP A 176 9.97 -15.26 -6.41
C ASP A 176 9.62 -16.76 -6.33
N THR A 177 8.64 -17.16 -5.55
CA THR A 177 8.27 -18.55 -5.26
C THR A 177 6.93 -18.97 -5.82
N MET A 178 5.99 -18.05 -5.98
CA MET A 178 4.64 -18.31 -6.48
C MET A 178 4.15 -17.19 -7.39
N LYS A 179 2.98 -17.36 -7.98
CA LYS A 179 2.36 -16.35 -8.84
C LYS A 179 1.70 -15.24 -8.04
N ALA A 180 1.72 -14.03 -8.59
CA ALA A 180 1.10 -12.85 -7.99
C ALA A 180 -0.38 -13.06 -7.68
N GLU A 181 -1.09 -13.78 -8.55
CA GLU A 181 -2.50 -14.11 -8.42
C GLU A 181 -2.76 -14.99 -7.20
N SER A 182 -1.87 -15.96 -6.94
CA SER A 182 -1.94 -16.82 -5.75
C SER A 182 -1.68 -16.03 -4.48
N ILE A 183 -0.71 -15.10 -4.49
CA ILE A 183 -0.45 -14.20 -3.37
C ILE A 183 -1.72 -13.41 -3.04
N PHE A 184 -2.33 -12.78 -4.06
CA PHE A 184 -3.51 -11.95 -3.87
C PHE A 184 -4.72 -12.76 -3.38
N PHE A 185 -4.89 -14.00 -3.87
CA PHE A 185 -5.89 -14.93 -3.37
C PHE A 185 -5.76 -15.17 -1.87
N TYR A 186 -4.55 -15.49 -1.38
CA TYR A 186 -4.32 -15.70 0.06
C TYR A 186 -4.45 -14.41 0.88
N MET A 187 -4.08 -13.26 0.33
CA MET A 187 -4.34 -11.97 0.95
C MET A 187 -5.84 -11.75 1.16
N THR A 188 -6.65 -12.08 0.17
CA THR A 188 -8.12 -12.00 0.27
C THR A 188 -8.67 -12.93 1.34
N ILE A 189 -8.24 -14.20 1.36
CA ILE A 189 -8.67 -15.15 2.41
C ILE A 189 -8.32 -14.63 3.82
N SER A 190 -7.11 -14.10 3.99
CA SER A 190 -6.66 -13.54 5.27
C SER A 190 -7.48 -12.31 5.69
N SER A 191 -7.82 -11.44 4.74
CA SER A 191 -8.66 -10.26 5.00
C SER A 191 -10.07 -10.65 5.41
N LEU A 192 -10.65 -11.65 4.73
CA LEU A 192 -11.98 -12.19 5.07
C LEU A 192 -11.99 -12.88 6.44
N ALA A 193 -10.90 -13.59 6.79
CA ALA A 193 -10.77 -14.26 8.09
C ALA A 193 -10.76 -13.28 9.27
N LEU A 194 -10.39 -12.01 9.05
CA LEU A 194 -10.39 -10.99 10.09
C LEU A 194 -11.71 -10.18 10.17
N ILE A 195 -12.69 -10.46 9.32
CA ILE A 195 -14.03 -9.81 9.40
C ILE A 195 -14.65 -9.94 10.80
N PRO A 196 -14.65 -11.12 11.47
CA PRO A 196 -15.20 -11.24 12.81
C PRO A 196 -14.55 -10.28 13.82
N VAL A 197 -13.24 -10.02 13.69
CA VAL A 197 -12.52 -9.07 14.54
C VAL A 197 -13.00 -7.63 14.27
N ALA A 198 -13.16 -7.25 13.00
CA ALA A 198 -13.67 -5.94 12.63
C ALA A 198 -15.10 -5.71 13.15
N LEU A 199 -15.95 -6.71 13.06
CA LEU A 199 -17.31 -6.68 13.60
C LEU A 199 -17.30 -6.53 15.13
N TRP A 200 -16.45 -7.28 15.83
CA TRP A 200 -16.28 -7.17 17.28
C TRP A 200 -15.78 -5.78 17.70
N MET A 201 -14.94 -5.13 16.90
CA MET A 201 -14.46 -3.78 17.15
C MET A 201 -15.50 -2.68 16.85
N THR A 202 -16.59 -3.02 16.18
CA THR A 202 -17.64 -2.07 15.77
C THR A 202 -18.56 -1.77 16.94
N ASP A 203 -18.77 -0.48 17.22
CA ASP A 203 -19.74 -0.03 18.20
C ASP A 203 -21.14 0.07 17.56
N PHE A 204 -21.92 -1.00 17.70
CA PHE A 204 -23.30 -1.08 17.19
C PHE A 204 -24.34 -0.31 18.06
N SER A 205 -23.93 0.27 19.18
CA SER A 205 -24.83 1.09 20.00
C SER A 205 -25.08 2.47 19.38
N LYS A 206 -24.20 2.91 18.47
CA LYS A 206 -24.31 4.16 17.75
C LYS A 206 -25.14 4.01 16.48
N PRO A 207 -25.86 5.07 16.05
CA PRO A 207 -26.55 5.06 14.77
C PRO A 207 -25.58 4.79 13.61
N ILE A 208 -25.89 3.83 12.76
CA ILE A 208 -25.08 3.47 11.59
C ILE A 208 -25.90 3.74 10.32
N ASN A 209 -25.29 4.46 9.38
CA ASN A 209 -25.90 4.70 8.09
C ASN A 209 -25.73 3.50 7.17
N TYR A 210 -26.80 2.74 6.95
CA TYR A 210 -26.84 1.62 6.01
C TYR A 210 -27.36 2.01 4.61
N GLY A 211 -27.59 3.29 4.36
CA GLY A 211 -28.05 3.81 3.06
C GLY A 211 -26.96 3.87 2.00
N LEU A 212 -27.28 4.50 0.86
CA LEU A 212 -26.38 4.60 -0.30
C LEU A 212 -25.04 5.25 0.04
N ASN A 213 -25.03 6.26 0.92
CA ASN A 213 -23.81 6.97 1.33
C ASN A 213 -23.01 6.23 2.43
N GLY A 214 -23.45 5.07 2.89
CA GLY A 214 -22.78 4.18 3.81
C GLY A 214 -22.06 3.05 3.07
N PRO A 215 -22.56 1.80 3.16
CA PRO A 215 -21.90 0.60 2.63
C PRO A 215 -21.72 0.62 1.11
N TYR A 216 -22.66 1.19 0.34
CA TYR A 216 -22.54 1.23 -1.13
C TYR A 216 -21.46 2.22 -1.59
N LEU A 217 -21.40 3.40 -0.97
CA LEU A 217 -20.33 4.36 -1.21
C LEU A 217 -18.98 3.75 -0.79
N ALA A 218 -18.93 3.12 0.39
CA ALA A 218 -17.74 2.40 0.85
C ALA A 218 -17.31 1.34 -0.17
N ALA A 219 -18.22 0.53 -0.71
CA ALA A 219 -17.90 -0.48 -1.70
C ALA A 219 -17.32 0.11 -2.98
N GLY A 220 -17.90 1.20 -3.50
CA GLY A 220 -17.39 1.90 -4.68
C GLY A 220 -15.98 2.47 -4.46
N ILE A 221 -15.67 2.92 -3.25
CA ILE A 221 -14.34 3.44 -2.90
C ILE A 221 -13.37 2.29 -2.64
N GLN A 222 -13.76 1.28 -1.86
CA GLN A 222 -12.88 0.17 -1.48
C GLN A 222 -12.50 -0.75 -2.65
N ILE A 223 -13.31 -0.80 -3.72
CA ILE A 223 -12.96 -1.55 -4.93
C ILE A 223 -11.67 -1.00 -5.57
N LEU A 224 -11.45 0.33 -5.49
CA LEU A 224 -10.22 0.96 -5.98
C LEU A 224 -8.99 0.49 -5.18
N ASN A 225 -9.13 0.41 -3.85
CA ASN A 225 -8.07 -0.14 -3.01
C ASN A 225 -7.77 -1.59 -3.37
N SER A 226 -8.79 -2.43 -3.57
CA SER A 226 -8.63 -3.84 -3.88
C SER A 226 -7.89 -4.07 -5.21
N PHE A 227 -8.27 -3.36 -6.27
CA PHE A 227 -7.55 -3.43 -7.54
C PHE A 227 -6.17 -2.74 -7.48
N GLY A 228 -6.05 -1.67 -6.70
CA GLY A 228 -4.77 -1.03 -6.41
C GLY A 228 -3.80 -2.00 -5.71
N ALA A 229 -4.28 -2.75 -4.71
CA ALA A 229 -3.49 -3.77 -4.03
C ALA A 229 -3.07 -4.92 -4.96
N LEU A 230 -3.96 -5.38 -5.85
CA LEU A 230 -3.60 -6.36 -6.89
C LEU A 230 -2.48 -5.83 -7.79
N CYS A 231 -2.57 -4.58 -8.24
CA CYS A 231 -1.52 -3.96 -9.04
C CYS A 231 -0.19 -3.85 -8.27
N LEU A 232 -0.23 -3.60 -6.95
CA LEU A 232 0.97 -3.57 -6.12
C LEU A 232 1.65 -4.95 -6.05
N VAL A 233 0.89 -6.03 -5.92
CA VAL A 233 1.45 -7.40 -5.96
C VAL A 233 2.15 -7.65 -7.29
N TYR A 234 1.55 -7.24 -8.41
CA TYR A 234 2.21 -7.33 -9.72
C TYR A 234 3.42 -6.41 -9.84
N ALA A 235 3.38 -5.20 -9.28
CA ALA A 235 4.54 -4.32 -9.26
C ALA A 235 5.73 -5.01 -8.57
N PHE A 236 5.52 -5.60 -7.39
CA PHE A 236 6.55 -6.35 -6.67
C PHE A 236 7.02 -7.62 -7.40
N ARG A 237 6.18 -8.20 -8.29
CA ARG A 237 6.61 -9.31 -9.13
C ARG A 237 7.67 -8.91 -10.15
N TYR A 238 7.55 -7.70 -10.70
CA TYR A 238 8.36 -7.25 -11.82
C TYR A 238 9.45 -6.25 -11.44
N GLY A 239 9.45 -5.74 -10.20
CA GLY A 239 10.41 -4.75 -9.75
C GLY A 239 10.86 -4.96 -8.31
N LYS A 240 11.88 -4.19 -7.91
CA LYS A 240 12.51 -4.29 -6.59
C LYS A 240 11.69 -3.62 -5.51
N ALA A 241 11.62 -4.22 -4.33
CA ALA A 241 10.92 -3.67 -3.18
C ALA A 241 11.52 -2.34 -2.71
N ILE A 242 12.85 -2.20 -2.78
CA ILE A 242 13.56 -0.96 -2.40
C ILE A 242 13.18 0.25 -3.26
N ILE A 243 12.62 0.04 -4.45
CA ILE A 243 12.16 1.09 -5.36
C ILE A 243 10.64 1.26 -5.28
N ILE A 244 9.90 0.16 -5.34
CA ILE A 244 8.43 0.18 -5.42
C ILE A 244 7.83 0.72 -4.14
N ALA A 245 8.29 0.27 -2.96
CA ALA A 245 7.72 0.69 -1.68
C ALA A 245 7.80 2.21 -1.46
N PRO A 246 8.98 2.88 -1.54
CA PRO A 246 9.04 4.32 -1.35
C PRO A 246 8.38 5.10 -2.49
N MET A 247 8.41 4.59 -3.74
CA MET A 247 7.79 5.26 -4.89
C MET A 247 6.26 5.30 -4.75
N THR A 248 5.63 4.19 -4.43
CA THR A 248 4.17 4.11 -4.27
C THR A 248 3.69 4.91 -3.07
N THR A 249 4.42 4.82 -1.94
CA THR A 249 4.08 5.56 -0.71
C THR A 249 4.28 7.07 -0.87
N ALA A 250 5.22 7.52 -1.71
CA ALA A 250 5.40 8.95 -1.98
C ALA A 250 4.38 9.50 -2.98
N LEU A 251 4.08 8.77 -4.06
CA LEU A 251 3.24 9.28 -5.14
C LEU A 251 1.73 9.19 -4.87
N SER A 252 1.27 8.17 -4.14
CA SER A 252 -0.17 8.02 -3.86
C SER A 252 -0.73 9.22 -3.09
N PRO A 253 -0.10 9.73 -2.01
CA PRO A 253 -0.54 10.95 -1.33
C PRO A 253 -0.51 12.21 -2.22
N VAL A 254 0.43 12.31 -3.17
CA VAL A 254 0.44 13.43 -4.13
C VAL A 254 -0.86 13.50 -4.91
N LEU A 255 -1.28 12.36 -5.47
CA LEU A 255 -2.54 12.30 -6.21
C LEU A 255 -3.75 12.52 -5.30
N THR A 256 -3.73 11.96 -4.07
CA THR A 256 -4.74 12.21 -3.04
C THR A 256 -4.91 13.72 -2.78
N VAL A 257 -3.81 14.44 -2.57
CA VAL A 257 -3.85 15.89 -2.32
C VAL A 257 -4.41 16.64 -3.53
N ILE A 258 -3.95 16.32 -4.75
CA ILE A 258 -4.44 16.96 -5.99
C ILE A 258 -5.95 16.78 -6.13
N ILE A 259 -6.48 15.57 -5.92
CA ILE A 259 -7.90 15.28 -6.00
C ILE A 259 -8.67 16.00 -4.89
N SER A 260 -8.14 15.99 -3.67
CA SER A 260 -8.74 16.69 -2.52
C SER A 260 -8.81 18.20 -2.74
N LEU A 261 -7.80 18.81 -3.39
CA LEU A 261 -7.85 20.22 -3.79
C LEU A 261 -9.03 20.51 -4.72
N ILE A 262 -9.28 19.63 -5.69
CA ILE A 262 -10.36 19.79 -6.67
C ILE A 262 -11.73 19.63 -5.98
N ILE A 263 -11.87 18.61 -5.11
CA ILE A 263 -13.15 18.26 -4.49
C ILE A 263 -13.51 19.21 -3.33
N TYR A 264 -12.53 19.53 -2.49
CA TYR A 264 -12.75 20.25 -1.22
C TYR A 264 -12.27 21.71 -1.26
N ALA A 265 -11.65 22.16 -2.36
CA ALA A 265 -11.06 23.49 -2.53
C ALA A 265 -10.10 23.90 -1.38
N VAL A 266 -9.40 22.92 -0.81
CA VAL A 266 -8.45 23.14 0.31
C VAL A 266 -7.06 23.45 -0.26
N ILE A 267 -6.52 24.62 0.08
CA ILE A 267 -5.14 24.98 -0.29
C ILE A 267 -4.17 24.22 0.63
N PRO A 268 -3.24 23.40 0.09
CA PRO A 268 -2.31 22.65 0.91
C PRO A 268 -1.30 23.59 1.59
N HIS A 269 -0.87 23.18 2.78
CA HIS A 269 0.21 23.89 3.48
C HIS A 269 1.51 23.86 2.66
N ILE A 270 2.35 24.90 2.77
CA ILE A 270 3.59 25.00 2.00
C ILE A 270 4.51 23.77 2.18
N ILE A 271 4.52 23.16 3.36
CA ILE A 271 5.24 21.93 3.66
C ILE A 271 4.74 20.78 2.78
N THR A 272 3.43 20.65 2.61
CA THR A 272 2.81 19.63 1.73
C THR A 272 3.18 19.88 0.26
N VAL A 273 3.19 21.16 -0.19
CA VAL A 273 3.62 21.52 -1.55
C VAL A 273 5.08 21.14 -1.80
N ALA A 274 5.98 21.39 -0.83
CA ALA A 274 7.37 20.95 -0.91
C ALA A 274 7.47 19.42 -0.97
N GLY A 275 6.66 18.70 -0.16
CA GLY A 275 6.56 17.24 -0.20
C GLY A 275 6.13 16.69 -1.56
N ILE A 276 5.15 17.32 -2.23
CA ILE A 276 4.69 16.97 -3.59
C ILE A 276 5.85 17.09 -4.59
N ALA A 277 6.56 18.22 -4.58
CA ALA A 277 7.67 18.45 -5.49
C ALA A 277 8.80 17.41 -5.31
N LEU A 278 9.16 17.09 -4.05
CA LEU A 278 10.16 16.08 -3.74
C LEU A 278 9.69 14.67 -4.09
N ALA A 279 8.42 14.34 -3.91
CA ALA A 279 7.86 13.03 -4.29
C ALA A 279 7.98 12.79 -5.80
N ILE A 280 7.64 13.79 -6.62
CA ILE A 280 7.78 13.70 -8.08
C ILE A 280 9.25 13.54 -8.47
N LEU A 281 10.14 14.36 -7.90
CA LEU A 281 11.57 14.28 -8.17
C LEU A 281 12.13 12.90 -7.80
N SER A 282 11.79 12.39 -6.63
CA SER A 282 12.24 11.08 -6.16
C SER A 282 11.80 9.94 -7.09
N ALA A 283 10.55 9.96 -7.54
CA ALA A 283 10.02 8.97 -8.47
C ALA A 283 10.75 8.96 -9.82
N LEU A 284 11.06 10.15 -10.36
CA LEU A 284 11.84 10.30 -11.60
C LEU A 284 13.28 9.75 -11.43
N LEU A 285 13.93 10.03 -10.30
CA LEU A 285 15.29 9.53 -10.03
C LEU A 285 15.30 8.00 -9.90
N MET A 286 14.39 7.43 -9.12
CA MET A 286 14.28 5.99 -8.92
C MET A 286 13.92 5.25 -10.22
N GLY A 287 12.94 5.74 -10.97
CA GLY A 287 12.52 5.16 -12.24
C GLY A 287 13.64 5.16 -13.28
N ASN A 288 14.36 6.27 -13.42
CA ASN A 288 15.49 6.39 -14.33
C ASN A 288 16.68 5.50 -13.93
N ALA A 289 16.98 5.41 -12.63
CA ALA A 289 18.06 4.57 -12.13
C ALA A 289 17.79 3.09 -12.42
N GLU A 290 16.58 2.61 -12.10
CA GLU A 290 16.22 1.22 -12.27
C GLU A 290 16.12 0.83 -13.76
N SER A 291 15.50 1.67 -14.59
CA SER A 291 15.44 1.45 -16.05
C SER A 291 16.83 1.34 -16.71
N LYS A 292 17.82 2.14 -16.24
CA LYS A 292 19.20 2.04 -16.71
C LYS A 292 19.87 0.75 -16.26
N MET A 293 19.58 0.26 -15.05
CA MET A 293 20.12 -0.99 -14.54
C MET A 293 19.54 -2.19 -15.29
N GLU A 294 18.23 -2.24 -15.53
CA GLU A 294 17.56 -3.27 -16.32
C GLU A 294 18.17 -3.38 -17.71
N LYS A 295 18.31 -2.26 -18.43
CA LYS A 295 18.94 -2.23 -19.77
C LYS A 295 20.38 -2.75 -19.77
N LYS A 296 21.19 -2.44 -18.75
CA LYS A 296 22.56 -2.96 -18.64
C LYS A 296 22.59 -4.46 -18.41
N THR A 297 21.64 -5.00 -17.68
CA THR A 297 21.53 -6.44 -17.41
C THR A 297 21.12 -7.20 -18.66
N ASP A 298 20.16 -6.68 -19.43
CA ASP A 298 19.71 -7.27 -20.70
C ASP A 298 20.83 -7.28 -21.77
N ILE A 299 21.66 -6.24 -21.84
CA ILE A 299 22.79 -6.18 -22.78
C ILE A 299 23.89 -7.21 -22.41
N LYS A 300 24.06 -7.51 -21.11
CA LYS A 300 25.05 -8.48 -20.62
C LYS A 300 24.58 -9.93 -20.67
N ALA A 301 23.28 -10.17 -20.85
CA ALA A 301 22.75 -11.52 -20.97
C ALA A 301 23.22 -12.12 -22.32
N PRO A 302 23.91 -13.28 -22.33
CA PRO A 302 24.39 -13.88 -23.56
C PRO A 302 23.24 -14.25 -24.49
N LYS A 303 23.34 -13.88 -25.79
CA LYS A 303 22.31 -14.14 -26.81
C LYS A 303 21.97 -15.64 -26.98
N SER A 304 22.77 -16.54 -26.41
CA SER A 304 22.53 -17.99 -26.39
C SER A 304 21.37 -18.43 -25.48
N ALA A 305 20.85 -17.56 -24.59
CA ALA A 305 19.70 -17.87 -23.75
C ALA A 305 18.34 -17.55 -24.42
N LEU A 306 18.35 -17.03 -25.65
CA LEU A 306 17.17 -16.63 -26.42
C LEU A 306 16.62 -17.73 -27.35
N ILE A 307 17.27 -18.90 -27.39
CA ILE A 307 16.84 -20.04 -28.21
C ILE A 307 16.63 -21.23 -27.28
N LYS A 308 15.52 -21.26 -26.59
CA LYS A 308 14.89 -22.47 -26.06
C LYS A 308 13.39 -22.24 -25.88
#